data_11edcf150566e6db13e07771ef26f1a2
#
_entry.id   11edcf150566e6db13e07771ef26f1a2
#
_cell.length_a   1.000
_cell.length_b   1.000
_cell.length_c   1.000
_cell.angle_alpha   90.00
_cell.angle_beta   90.00
_cell.angle_gamma   90.00
#
_symmetry.space_group_name_H-M   'P 1'
#
loop_
_entity.id
_entity.type
_entity.pdbx_description
1 polymer ?
#
loop_
_entity_poly.entity_id
_entity_poly.type
_entity_poly.pdbx_seq_one_letter_code
_entity_poly.pdbx_strand_id
1 'polypeptide(L)'
;MPSAAVHLTVAHMLKDKLNVSDDSSFYLGAISPDAVNLNGFAEENIRYAAHLRSKDYNEWKQNIKDYYISHRSDYSDSEDFFKGFLLHLYT
;
A
#
# COMPACT_ATOMS: atom_id res chain seq x y z
N MET A 1 -9.33 -2.59 9.37
CA MET A 1 -8.00 -2.53 8.73
C MET A 1 -7.06 -3.51 9.42
N PRO A 2 -6.32 -4.32 8.66
CA PRO A 2 -5.29 -5.16 9.27
C PRO A 2 -4.22 -4.32 9.97
N SER A 3 -3.62 -4.87 11.01
CA SER A 3 -2.51 -4.22 11.72
C SER A 3 -1.22 -4.23 10.87
N ALA A 4 -0.23 -3.44 11.27
CA ALA A 4 1.08 -3.44 10.63
C ALA A 4 1.69 -4.85 10.62
N ALA A 5 1.51 -5.62 11.69
CA ALA A 5 2.02 -6.99 11.77
C ALA A 5 1.41 -7.88 10.69
N VAL A 6 0.11 -7.75 10.41
CA VAL A 6 -0.54 -8.52 9.34
C VAL A 6 -0.01 -8.10 7.97
N HIS A 7 0.12 -6.80 7.71
CA HIS A 7 0.66 -6.31 6.45
C HIS A 7 2.10 -6.79 6.21
N LEU A 8 2.94 -6.75 7.23
CA LEU A 8 4.32 -7.22 7.13
C LEU A 8 4.39 -8.74 6.92
N THR A 9 3.50 -9.51 7.56
CA THR A 9 3.43 -10.95 7.38
C THR A 9 3.05 -11.32 5.95
N VAL A 10 2.01 -10.66 5.41
CA VAL A 10 1.57 -10.89 4.03
C VAL A 10 2.69 -10.51 3.05
N ALA A 11 3.36 -9.39 3.28
CA ALA A 11 4.47 -8.94 2.46
C ALA A 11 5.61 -9.97 2.48
N HIS A 12 5.98 -10.46 3.65
CA HIS A 12 7.02 -11.49 3.79
C HIS A 12 6.68 -12.76 3.00
N MET A 13 5.43 -13.19 3.04
CA MET A 13 4.98 -14.39 2.34
C MET A 13 5.01 -14.23 0.81
N LEU A 14 4.82 -13.03 0.29
CA LEU A 14 4.66 -12.77 -1.13
C LEU A 14 5.88 -12.15 -1.81
N LYS A 15 6.90 -11.74 -1.06
CA LYS A 15 8.03 -11.00 -1.62
C LYS A 15 8.74 -11.75 -2.76
N ASP A 16 8.89 -13.06 -2.65
CA ASP A 16 9.57 -13.84 -3.67
C ASP A 16 8.75 -13.91 -4.97
N LYS A 17 7.42 -14.01 -4.83
CA LYS A 17 6.52 -14.03 -5.99
C LYS A 17 6.46 -12.68 -6.69
N LEU A 18 6.73 -11.59 -5.97
CA LEU A 18 6.71 -10.23 -6.50
C LEU A 18 8.08 -9.77 -6.99
N ASN A 19 9.09 -10.63 -6.95
CA ASN A 19 10.46 -10.32 -7.40
C ASN A 19 11.05 -9.11 -6.69
N VAL A 20 10.94 -9.08 -5.36
CA VAL A 20 11.45 -7.99 -4.54
C VAL A 20 12.95 -8.14 -4.37
N SER A 21 13.71 -7.09 -4.67
CA SER A 21 15.16 -7.03 -4.49
C SER A 21 15.57 -6.29 -3.23
N ASP A 22 14.83 -5.23 -2.86
CA ASP A 22 15.09 -4.41 -1.68
C ASP A 22 13.97 -4.65 -0.65
N ASP A 23 14.21 -5.56 0.28
CA ASP A 23 13.24 -5.94 1.30
C ASP A 23 12.83 -4.75 2.16
N SER A 24 13.77 -3.90 2.56
CA SER A 24 13.48 -2.76 3.41
C SER A 24 12.51 -1.78 2.75
N SER A 25 12.74 -1.44 1.49
CA SER A 25 11.86 -0.56 0.72
C SER A 25 10.48 -1.19 0.54
N PHE A 26 10.43 -2.49 0.28
CA PHE A 26 9.18 -3.21 0.12
C PHE A 26 8.35 -3.19 1.40
N TYR A 27 8.96 -3.49 2.55
CA TYR A 27 8.26 -3.48 3.83
C TYR A 27 7.80 -2.08 4.22
N LEU A 28 8.62 -1.04 3.97
CA LEU A 28 8.19 0.34 4.21
C LEU A 28 6.97 0.69 3.36
N GLY A 29 6.96 0.28 2.09
CA GLY A 29 5.80 0.46 1.23
C GLY A 29 4.56 -0.24 1.79
N ALA A 30 4.73 -1.47 2.29
CA ALA A 30 3.63 -2.28 2.81
C ALA A 30 2.94 -1.68 4.03
N ILE A 31 3.58 -0.77 4.77
CA ILE A 31 2.98 -0.13 5.94
C ILE A 31 2.71 1.37 5.73
N SER A 32 3.22 1.97 4.65
CA SER A 32 3.17 3.42 4.47
C SER A 32 1.76 4.02 4.44
N PRO A 33 0.72 3.37 3.86
CA PRO A 33 -0.63 3.96 3.91
C PRO A 33 -1.18 4.15 5.31
N ASP A 34 -0.69 3.39 6.30
CA ASP A 34 -1.10 3.53 7.70
C ASP A 34 -0.27 4.57 8.46
N ALA A 35 0.69 5.23 7.83
CA ALA A 35 1.52 6.26 8.48
C ALA A 35 0.68 7.42 9.04
N VAL A 36 -0.48 7.69 8.46
CA VAL A 36 -1.40 8.72 8.96
C VAL A 36 -1.92 8.43 10.38
N ASN A 37 -1.75 7.18 10.86
CA ASN A 37 -2.19 6.76 12.19
C ASN A 37 -1.08 6.80 13.25
N LEU A 38 0.07 7.41 12.97
CA LEU A 38 1.22 7.41 13.90
C LEU A 38 0.90 7.99 15.27
N ASN A 39 -0.01 8.96 15.35
CA ASN A 39 -0.43 9.61 16.60
C ASN A 39 -1.82 9.15 17.07
N GLY A 40 -2.20 7.92 16.72
CA GLY A 40 -3.52 7.38 16.95
C GLY A 40 -4.29 7.26 15.63
N PHE A 41 -5.57 6.87 15.68
CA PHE A 41 -6.34 6.75 14.46
C PHE A 41 -6.62 8.13 13.86
N ALA A 42 -6.27 8.30 12.59
CA ALA A 42 -6.62 9.50 11.83
C ALA A 42 -8.12 9.55 11.56
N GLU A 43 -8.62 10.74 11.21
CA GLU A 43 -10.01 10.90 10.78
C GLU A 43 -10.30 10.05 9.53
N GLU A 44 -11.57 9.67 9.37
CA GLU A 44 -11.99 8.76 8.30
C GLU A 44 -11.60 9.28 6.91
N ASN A 45 -11.80 10.57 6.64
CA ASN A 45 -11.46 11.15 5.33
C ASN A 45 -9.96 11.06 5.02
N ILE A 46 -9.11 11.23 6.04
CA ILE A 46 -7.64 11.13 5.87
C ILE A 46 -7.25 9.68 5.59
N ARG A 47 -7.81 8.72 6.36
CA ARG A 47 -7.56 7.29 6.14
C ARG A 47 -8.02 6.84 4.77
N TYR A 48 -9.18 7.32 4.32
CA TYR A 48 -9.70 6.98 2.99
C TYR A 48 -8.78 7.52 1.90
N ALA A 49 -8.32 8.76 2.01
CA ALA A 49 -7.40 9.35 1.04
C ALA A 49 -6.08 8.58 0.98
N ALA A 50 -5.50 8.22 2.12
CA ALA A 50 -4.24 7.48 2.19
C ALA A 50 -4.34 6.09 1.55
N HIS A 51 -5.52 5.47 1.59
CA HIS A 51 -5.76 4.14 1.04
C HIS A 51 -6.47 4.18 -0.32
N LEU A 52 -6.70 5.34 -0.91
CA LEU A 52 -7.45 5.54 -2.15
C LEU A 52 -8.87 4.97 -2.04
N ARG A 53 -9.38 4.89 -0.82
CA ARG A 53 -10.59 4.15 -0.51
C ARG A 53 -11.85 4.90 -0.90
N SER A 54 -12.84 4.17 -1.38
CA SER A 54 -14.23 4.61 -1.56
C SER A 54 -15.16 3.68 -0.79
N LYS A 55 -16.35 4.17 -0.45
CA LYS A 55 -17.41 3.33 0.13
C LYS A 55 -17.95 2.34 -0.89
N ASP A 56 -17.82 2.63 -2.18
CA ASP A 56 -18.13 1.70 -3.26
C ASP A 56 -16.91 0.83 -3.54
N TYR A 57 -17.05 -0.48 -3.35
CA TYR A 57 -15.95 -1.42 -3.54
C TYR A 57 -15.38 -1.40 -4.97
N ASN A 58 -16.24 -1.31 -5.98
CA ASN A 58 -15.81 -1.26 -7.37
C ASN A 58 -15.06 0.03 -7.68
N GLU A 59 -15.50 1.15 -7.12
CA GLU A 59 -14.81 2.43 -7.25
C GLU A 59 -13.45 2.39 -6.56
N TRP A 60 -13.36 1.77 -5.39
CA TRP A 60 -12.09 1.61 -4.68
C TRP A 60 -11.09 0.81 -5.50
N LYS A 61 -11.51 -0.32 -6.07
CA LYS A 61 -10.65 -1.12 -6.96
C LYS A 61 -10.19 -0.30 -8.17
N GLN A 62 -11.07 0.49 -8.76
CA GLN A 62 -10.72 1.34 -9.89
C GLN A 62 -9.73 2.42 -9.49
N ASN A 63 -9.89 3.02 -8.31
CA ASN A 63 -8.96 4.01 -7.79
C ASN A 63 -7.54 3.43 -7.67
N ILE A 64 -7.40 2.21 -7.20
CA ILE A 64 -6.10 1.55 -7.09
C ILE A 64 -5.47 1.34 -8.46
N LYS A 65 -6.25 0.86 -9.43
CA LYS A 65 -5.77 0.65 -10.80
C LYS A 65 -5.34 1.95 -11.47
N ASP A 66 -6.14 3.00 -11.30
CA ASP A 66 -5.85 4.31 -11.88
C ASP A 66 -4.58 4.90 -11.28
N TYR A 67 -4.40 4.75 -9.97
CA TYR A 67 -3.20 5.19 -9.28
C TYR A 67 -1.96 4.46 -9.81
N TYR A 68 -2.06 3.15 -9.96
CA TYR A 68 -0.95 2.36 -10.51
C TYR A 68 -0.55 2.84 -11.90
N ILE A 69 -1.52 3.01 -12.79
CA ILE A 69 -1.26 3.42 -14.17
C ILE A 69 -0.66 4.83 -14.21
N SER A 70 -1.20 5.75 -13.39
CA SER A 70 -0.79 7.16 -13.40
C SER A 70 0.57 7.40 -12.76
N HIS A 71 0.97 6.59 -11.79
CA HIS A 71 2.13 6.86 -10.95
C HIS A 71 3.27 5.84 -11.06
N ARG A 72 3.11 4.78 -11.85
CA ARG A 72 4.15 3.74 -11.94
C ARG A 72 5.50 4.29 -12.41
N SER A 73 5.51 5.31 -13.25
CA SER A 73 6.76 5.94 -13.71
C SER A 73 7.42 6.78 -12.62
N ASP A 74 6.64 7.34 -11.70
CA ASP A 74 7.15 8.12 -10.58
C ASP A 74 7.95 7.24 -9.60
N TYR A 75 7.67 5.93 -9.59
CA TYR A 75 8.32 4.95 -8.72
C TYR A 75 9.35 4.08 -9.46
N SER A 76 9.83 4.52 -10.63
CA SER A 76 10.79 3.71 -11.42
C SER A 76 12.07 3.39 -10.66
N ASP A 77 12.52 4.30 -9.78
CA ASP A 77 13.70 4.10 -8.92
C ASP A 77 13.34 3.50 -7.54
N SER A 78 12.05 3.22 -7.30
CA SER A 78 11.53 2.73 -6.02
C SER A 78 10.46 1.66 -6.25
N GLU A 79 10.71 0.75 -7.19
CA GLU A 79 9.73 -0.28 -7.57
C GLU A 79 9.30 -1.15 -6.40
N ASP A 80 10.24 -1.55 -5.54
CA ASP A 80 9.93 -2.42 -4.41
C ASP A 80 9.07 -1.72 -3.37
N PHE A 81 9.30 -0.43 -3.13
CA PHE A 81 8.43 0.38 -2.29
C PHE A 81 7.02 0.41 -2.87
N PHE A 82 6.89 0.64 -4.17
CA PHE A 82 5.60 0.71 -4.84
C PHE A 82 4.86 -0.63 -4.80
N LYS A 83 5.58 -1.73 -4.98
CA LYS A 83 5.00 -3.07 -4.82
C LYS A 83 4.41 -3.27 -3.43
N GLY A 84 5.14 -2.87 -2.38
CA GLY A 84 4.65 -2.92 -1.01
C GLY A 84 3.43 -2.05 -0.79
N PHE A 85 3.46 -0.82 -1.28
CA PHE A 85 2.35 0.12 -1.21
C PHE A 85 1.08 -0.45 -1.83
N LEU A 86 1.17 -0.99 -3.06
CA LEU A 86 0.03 -1.59 -3.73
C LEU A 86 -0.47 -2.84 -3.01
N LEU A 87 0.45 -3.67 -2.50
CA LEU A 87 0.08 -4.86 -1.74
C LEU A 87 -0.75 -4.48 -0.51
N HIS A 88 -0.35 -3.42 0.21
CA HIS A 88 -1.10 -2.92 1.36
C HIS A 88 -2.55 -2.60 0.98
N LEU A 89 -2.75 -1.91 -0.13
CA LEU A 89 -4.08 -1.50 -0.56
C LEU A 89 -5.00 -2.69 -0.86
N TYR A 90 -4.43 -3.82 -1.30
CA TYR A 90 -5.18 -5.04 -1.58
C TYR A 90 -5.30 -5.99 -0.38
N THR A 91 -4.60 -5.72 0.70
CA THR A 91 -4.69 -6.53 1.92
C THR A 91 -5.76 -5.97 2.85
#